data_835cd2726d69ecc88cc49ff4da3d8bbf
#
_entry.id   835cd2726d69ecc88cc49ff4da3d8bbf
#
_cell.length_a   1.000
_cell.length_b   1.000
_cell.length_c   1.000
_cell.angle_alpha   90.00
_cell.angle_beta   90.00
_cell.angle_gamma   90.00
#
_symmetry.space_group_name_H-M   'P 1'
#
loop_
_entity.id
_entity.type
_entity.pdbx_description
1 polymer ?
#
loop_
_entity_poly.entity_id
_entity_poly.type
_entity_poly.pdbx_seq_one_letter_code
_entity_poly.pdbx_strand_id
1 'polypeptide(L)' 'MKNTLGDLNNHLFAQLERLSDEELKGDDLREEITRAKAVNDVASRIIANGSLVLKAKNMMDDRMDAGTKLPEMLGA' A
#
# COMPACT_ATOMS: atom_id res chain seq x y z
N MET A 1 -0.63 7.61 11.89
CA MET A 1 -0.76 7.39 10.45
C MET A 1 -2.14 6.90 10.11
N LYS A 2 -2.73 7.45 9.11
CA LYS A 2 -4.03 6.95 8.63
C LYS A 2 -3.81 5.72 7.78
N ASN A 3 -4.81 4.88 7.72
CA ASN A 3 -4.68 3.59 7.04
C ASN A 3 -5.45 3.55 5.73
N THR A 4 -5.15 4.48 4.84
CA THR A 4 -5.77 4.51 3.51
C THR A 4 -4.73 4.26 2.44
N LEU A 5 -5.19 3.87 1.25
CA LEU A 5 -4.29 3.71 0.10
C LEU A 5 -3.68 5.05 -0.31
N GLY A 6 -4.40 6.14 -0.11
CA GLY A 6 -3.86 7.47 -0.36
C GLY A 6 -2.69 7.80 0.54
N ASP A 7 -2.80 7.45 1.81
CA ASP A 7 -1.71 7.64 2.75
C ASP A 7 -0.51 6.77 2.40
N LEU A 8 -0.75 5.52 2.02
CA LEU A 8 0.31 4.65 1.56
C LEU A 8 1.02 5.24 0.35
N ASN A 9 0.27 5.75 -0.59
CA ASN A 9 0.82 6.36 -1.79
C ASN A 9 1.71 7.56 -1.45
N ASN A 10 1.27 8.39 -0.50
CA ASN A 10 2.06 9.53 -0.05
C ASN A 10 3.38 9.08 0.57
N HIS A 11 3.36 8.01 1.35
CA HIS A 11 4.59 7.46 1.93
C HIS A 11 5.53 6.93 0.87
N LEU A 12 5.01 6.29 -0.17
CA LEU A 12 5.81 5.76 -1.25
C LEU A 12 6.48 6.88 -2.05
N PHE A 13 5.76 7.97 -2.32
CA PHE A 13 6.34 9.12 -2.98
C PHE A 13 7.41 9.79 -2.13
N ALA A 14 7.19 9.90 -0.84
CA ALA A 14 8.19 10.45 0.07
C ALA A 14 9.45 9.58 0.07
N GLN A 15 9.29 8.26 0.04
CA GLN A 15 10.43 7.34 -0.05
C GLN A 15 11.19 7.53 -1.35
N LEU A 16 10.49 7.72 -2.44
CA LEU A 16 11.10 7.96 -3.74
C LEU A 16 11.92 9.25 -3.73
N GLU A 17 11.38 10.30 -3.12
CA GLU A 17 12.09 11.57 -3.00
C GLU A 17 13.39 11.41 -2.21
N ARG A 18 13.35 10.65 -1.11
CA ARG A 18 14.55 10.41 -0.31
C ARG A 18 15.60 9.67 -1.10
N LEU A 19 15.20 8.66 -1.88
CA LEU A 19 16.13 7.90 -2.71
C LEU A 19 16.70 8.73 -3.86
N SER A 20 15.98 9.75 -4.29
CA SER A 20 16.40 10.62 -5.39
C SER A 20 17.27 11.77 -4.93
N ASP A 21 17.51 11.90 -3.63
CA ASP A 21 18.33 12.96 -3.09
C ASP A 21 19.79 12.73 -3.48
N GLU A 22 20.34 13.65 -4.23
CA GLU A 22 21.71 13.55 -4.74
C GLU A 22 22.75 13.65 -3.64
N GLU A 23 22.39 14.21 -2.50
CA GLU A 23 23.29 14.32 -1.36
C GLU A 23 23.36 13.03 -0.56
N LEU A 24 22.44 12.12 -0.77
CA LEU A 24 22.40 10.85 -0.06
C LEU A 24 23.37 9.89 -0.70
N LYS A 25 24.43 9.55 0.00
CA LYS A 25 25.51 8.72 -0.51
C LYS A 25 26.05 7.76 0.54
N GLY A 26 26.82 6.78 0.08
CA GLY A 26 27.54 5.88 0.97
C GLY A 26 26.63 5.05 1.85
N ASP A 27 26.94 5.01 3.12
CA ASP A 27 26.19 4.19 4.06
C ASP A 27 24.78 4.69 4.27
N ASP A 28 24.58 5.99 4.21
CA ASP A 28 23.26 6.57 4.35
C ASP A 28 22.37 6.14 3.18
N LEU A 29 22.92 6.10 1.99
CA LEU A 29 22.19 5.61 0.82
C LEU A 29 21.87 4.12 0.97
N ARG A 30 22.82 3.33 1.47
CA ARG A 30 22.59 1.89 1.67
C ARG A 30 21.48 1.64 2.66
N GLU A 31 21.49 2.39 3.76
CA GLU A 31 20.43 2.28 4.75
C GLU A 31 19.07 2.64 4.17
N GLU A 32 19.03 3.69 3.36
CA GLU A 32 17.79 4.11 2.74
C GLU A 32 17.29 3.08 1.73
N ILE A 33 18.19 2.46 0.98
CA ILE A 33 17.83 1.39 0.05
C ILE A 33 17.27 0.19 0.81
N THR A 34 17.89 -0.18 1.93
CA THR A 34 17.41 -1.29 2.76
C THR A 34 16.02 -0.99 3.31
N ARG A 35 15.81 0.23 3.78
CA ARG A 35 14.51 0.67 4.26
C ARG A 35 13.48 0.67 3.13
N ALA A 36 13.87 1.14 1.95
CA ALA A 36 12.98 1.18 0.79
C ALA A 36 12.54 -0.21 0.38
N LYS A 37 13.42 -1.20 0.44
CA LYS A 37 13.07 -2.59 0.13
C LYS A 37 12.04 -3.12 1.12
N ALA A 38 12.22 -2.85 2.39
CA ALA A 38 11.27 -3.27 3.42
C ALA A 38 9.91 -2.60 3.24
N VAL A 39 9.91 -1.29 2.97
CA VAL A 39 8.69 -0.54 2.73
C VAL A 39 7.98 -1.08 1.50
N ASN A 40 8.73 -1.35 0.44
CA ASN A 40 8.15 -1.87 -0.80
C ASN A 40 7.52 -3.25 -0.61
N ASP A 41 8.15 -4.10 0.19
CA ASP A 41 7.61 -5.43 0.48
C ASP A 41 6.27 -5.31 1.22
N VAL A 42 6.23 -4.47 2.24
CA VAL A 42 4.99 -4.24 2.99
C VAL A 42 3.92 -3.61 2.10
N ALA A 43 4.30 -2.62 1.29
CA ALA A 43 3.38 -1.95 0.38
C ALA A 43 2.77 -2.93 -0.62
N SER A 44 3.59 -3.83 -1.16
CA SER A 44 3.11 -4.85 -2.10
C SER A 44 2.07 -5.76 -1.46
N ARG A 45 2.27 -6.12 -0.20
CA ARG A 45 1.31 -6.95 0.54
C ARG A 45 0.01 -6.21 0.80
N ILE A 46 0.08 -4.93 1.12
CA ILE A 46 -1.10 -4.11 1.34
C ILE A 46 -1.90 -3.98 0.05
N ILE A 47 -1.22 -3.73 -1.06
CA ILE A 47 -1.86 -3.59 -2.36
C ILE A 47 -2.51 -4.92 -2.79
N ALA A 48 -1.81 -6.03 -2.60
CA ALA A 48 -2.32 -7.35 -2.93
C ALA A 48 -3.57 -7.68 -2.10
N ASN A 49 -3.54 -7.34 -0.81
CA ASN A 49 -4.68 -7.55 0.06
C ASN A 49 -5.87 -6.70 -0.38
N GLY A 50 -5.62 -5.44 -0.73
CA GLY A 50 -6.66 -4.55 -1.23
C GLY A 50 -7.28 -5.05 -2.52
N SER A 51 -6.47 -5.57 -3.43
CA SER A 51 -6.96 -6.17 -4.68
C SER A 51 -7.82 -7.38 -4.42
N LEU A 52 -7.43 -8.22 -3.47
CA LEU A 52 -8.20 -9.40 -3.11
C LEU A 52 -9.56 -9.02 -2.54
N VAL A 53 -9.58 -8.04 -1.65
CA VAL A 53 -10.82 -7.55 -1.06
C VAL A 53 -11.73 -6.96 -2.14
N LEU A 54 -11.17 -6.22 -3.07
CA LEU A 54 -11.93 -5.64 -4.17
C LEU A 54 -12.55 -6.72 -5.07
N LYS A 55 -11.78 -7.76 -5.35
CA LYS A 55 -12.30 -8.90 -6.11
C LYS A 55 -13.46 -9.57 -5.39
N ALA A 56 -13.33 -9.75 -4.09
CA ALA A 56 -14.40 -10.34 -3.29
C ALA A 56 -15.65 -9.47 -3.34
N LYS A 57 -15.48 -8.15 -3.28
CA LYS A 57 -16.59 -7.22 -3.39
C LYS A 57 -17.30 -7.36 -4.74
N ASN A 58 -16.53 -7.39 -5.81
CA ASN A 58 -17.10 -7.51 -7.16
C ASN A 58 -17.86 -8.82 -7.32
N MET A 59 -17.34 -9.90 -6.77
CA MET A 59 -18.03 -11.19 -6.82
C MET A 59 -19.34 -11.16 -6.05
N MET A 60 -19.34 -10.52 -4.90
CA MET A 60 -20.55 -10.40 -4.09
C MET A 60 -21.59 -9.50 -4.78
N ASP A 61 -21.15 -8.40 -5.36
CA ASP A 61 -22.02 -7.50 -6.09
C ASP A 61 -22.67 -8.21 -7.29
N ASP A 62 -21.90 -9.04 -7.97
CA ASP A 62 -22.41 -9.80 -9.10
C ASP A 62 -23.47 -10.82 -8.73
N ARG A 63 -23.38 -11.34 -7.50
CA ARG A 63 -24.32 -12.33 -7.08
C ARG A 63 -25.54 -11.80 -6.50
N MET A 64 -25.69 -10.63 -6.16
CA MET A 64 -26.19 -10.04 -5.36
C MET A 64 -26.98 -9.44 -4.99
N ASP A 65 -27.11 -9.52 -4.40
CA ASP A 65 -28.00 -9.19 -3.54
C ASP A 65 -27.60 -8.08 -2.79
N ALA A 66 -28.28 -7.03 -2.97
CA ALA A 66 -28.00 -5.74 -2.37
C ALA A 66 -27.92 -5.74 -0.86
N GLY A 67 -28.48 -6.73 -0.25
CA GLY A 67 -28.39 -6.81 1.21
C GLY A 67 -27.05 -7.24 1.74
N THR A 68 -26.18 -7.72 0.89
CA THR A 68 -24.90 -8.24 1.33
C THR A 68 -23.92 -7.10 1.55
N LYS A 69 -23.31 -7.08 2.73
CA LYS A 69 -22.32 -6.07 3.04
C LYS A 69 -20.96 -6.69 3.11
N LEU A 70 -20.00 -5.97 2.62
CA LEU A 70 -18.63 -6.37 2.85
C LEU A 70 -18.24 -5.97 4.25
N PRO A 71 -17.51 -6.83 4.94
CA PRO A 71 -17.05 -6.54 6.28
C PRO A 71 -16.09 -5.36 6.34
N GLU A 72 -15.82 -4.93 7.53
CA GLU A 72 -14.86 -3.85 7.76
C GLU A 72 -13.46 -4.17 7.27
N MET A 73 -13.22 -5.40 6.83
CA MET A 73 -11.94 -5.76 6.24
C MET A 73 -11.57 -4.85 5.07
N LEU A 74 -12.55 -4.15 4.51
CA LEU A 74 -12.24 -3.16 3.48
C LEU A 74 -11.57 -1.93 4.04
N GLY A 75 -11.60 -1.75 5.33
CA GLY A 75 -10.97 -0.61 5.95
C GLY A 75 -11.60 0.71 5.58
N ALA A 76 -12.80 0.69 5.16
CA ALA A 76 -13.48 1.90 4.76
C ALA A 76 -13.96 2.69 5.96
#